data_f54afb7b4483b9aaa292fe34dcc396cd
#
_entry.id   f54afb7b4483b9aaa292fe34dcc396cd
#
_cell.length_a   1.000
_cell.length_b   1.000
_cell.length_c   1.000
_cell.angle_alpha   90.00
_cell.angle_beta   90.00
_cell.angle_gamma   90.00
#
_symmetry.space_group_name_H-M   'P 1'
#
loop_
_entity.id
_entity.type
_entity.pdbx_description
1 polymer ?
#
loop_
_entity_poly.entity_id
_entity_poly.type
_entity_poly.pdbx_seq_one_letter_code
_entity_poly.pdbx_strand_id
1 'polypeptide(L)'
;MLSSEIASTLGGRFIIMNVYPYSFTEYLTANHREKNYLDVISTQDRADVLSLYNEYVTFGAFPELVDIKNKRAFLSSIYQTIYLGDIITRNKISNDFAIKLILKKIAESVTKPLSFSRLTNILKSTGMAIGKQTVINYVGYMTDSYLLFTLQNYAAKLVDKETSPKYYFMDTGLLGLMLLDSKSAQLENLVAIELIRRYGVENVFSFENNVEIDFYIPSESLAIQVSLQVLDDIDTKERETRAFAKLNNFIPGSKCILITNSEETNLEYDGIDIEVIPIWKWLLMEDL
;
A
#
# COMPACT_ATOMS: atom_id res chain seq x y z
N MET A 1 11.00 -18.11 8.61
CA MET A 1 12.18 -18.22 7.71
C MET A 1 11.97 -17.25 6.56
N LEU A 2 12.92 -16.39 6.26
CA LEU A 2 12.78 -15.45 5.14
C LEU A 2 13.01 -16.17 3.82
N SER A 3 12.31 -15.74 2.76
CA SER A 3 12.41 -16.33 1.43
C SER A 3 13.83 -16.36 0.88
N SER A 4 14.63 -15.31 1.14
CA SER A 4 16.03 -15.20 0.71
C SER A 4 16.96 -16.28 1.31
N GLU A 5 16.74 -16.66 2.58
CA GLU A 5 17.54 -17.74 3.22
C GLU A 5 17.22 -19.12 2.64
N ILE A 6 15.92 -19.37 2.35
CA ILE A 6 15.48 -20.61 1.71
C ILE A 6 15.98 -20.66 0.26
N ALA A 7 15.87 -19.54 -0.45
CA ALA A 7 16.31 -19.41 -1.82
C ALA A 7 17.79 -19.77 -2.00
N SER A 8 18.65 -19.27 -1.10
CA SER A 8 20.09 -19.58 -1.14
C SER A 8 20.42 -21.06 -0.90
N THR A 9 19.60 -21.76 -0.11
CA THR A 9 19.80 -23.17 0.24
C THR A 9 19.29 -24.13 -0.85
N LEU A 10 18.22 -23.76 -1.57
CA LEU A 10 17.55 -24.63 -2.56
C LEU A 10 18.14 -24.54 -3.98
N GLY A 11 19.12 -23.68 -4.21
CA GLY A 11 19.85 -23.60 -5.48
C GLY A 11 18.97 -23.36 -6.71
N GLY A 12 17.93 -22.53 -6.61
CA GLY A 12 17.04 -22.16 -7.72
C GLY A 12 15.98 -23.20 -8.10
N ARG A 13 15.80 -24.27 -7.31
CA ARG A 13 14.80 -25.33 -7.58
C ARG A 13 13.53 -25.14 -6.76
N PHE A 14 12.95 -23.94 -6.79
CA PHE A 14 11.73 -23.62 -6.03
C PHE A 14 10.90 -22.57 -6.79
N ILE A 15 9.61 -22.57 -6.49
CA ILE A 15 8.67 -21.54 -6.92
C ILE A 15 8.24 -20.80 -5.66
N ILE A 16 8.34 -19.47 -5.66
CA ILE A 16 7.86 -18.64 -4.56
C ILE A 16 6.37 -18.42 -4.77
N MET A 17 5.57 -18.76 -3.76
CA MET A 17 4.16 -18.40 -3.67
C MET A 17 3.98 -17.38 -2.54
N ASN A 18 3.57 -16.18 -2.87
CA ASN A 18 3.26 -15.17 -1.87
C ASN A 18 1.86 -15.41 -1.30
N VAL A 19 1.77 -15.53 0.02
CA VAL A 19 0.50 -15.62 0.76
C VAL A 19 0.30 -14.29 1.49
N TYR A 20 -0.71 -13.56 1.04
CA TYR A 20 -1.08 -12.28 1.65
C TYR A 20 -2.07 -12.48 2.81
N PRO A 21 -2.24 -11.51 3.72
CA PRO A 21 -3.41 -11.43 4.57
C PRO A 21 -4.70 -11.48 3.74
N TYR A 22 -5.85 -11.71 4.32
CA TYR A 22 -7.12 -11.83 3.57
C TYR A 22 -7.34 -10.67 2.59
N SER A 23 -7.82 -10.95 1.38
CA SER A 23 -8.50 -9.97 0.54
C SER A 23 -9.81 -9.52 1.21
N PHE A 24 -10.41 -8.43 0.74
CA PHE A 24 -11.69 -8.01 1.34
C PHE A 24 -12.80 -9.04 1.10
N THR A 25 -12.80 -9.72 -0.05
CA THR A 25 -13.72 -10.83 -0.35
C THR A 25 -13.53 -12.00 0.62
N GLU A 26 -12.27 -12.42 0.85
CA GLU A 26 -11.94 -13.47 1.82
C GLU A 26 -12.32 -13.06 3.25
N TYR A 27 -12.10 -11.78 3.62
CA TYR A 27 -12.49 -11.24 4.92
C TYR A 27 -14.01 -11.26 5.12
N LEU A 28 -14.79 -10.91 4.10
CA LEU A 28 -16.26 -11.02 4.15
C LEU A 28 -16.70 -12.48 4.34
N THR A 29 -16.11 -13.41 3.57
CA THR A 29 -16.40 -14.84 3.69
C THR A 29 -16.07 -15.36 5.09
N ALA A 30 -14.91 -15.00 5.65
CA ALA A 30 -14.52 -15.37 7.01
C ALA A 30 -15.47 -14.80 8.09
N ASN A 31 -16.15 -13.68 7.79
CA ASN A 31 -17.22 -13.11 8.62
C ASN A 31 -18.63 -13.61 8.26
N HIS A 32 -18.75 -14.76 7.58
CA HIS A 32 -20.01 -15.37 7.16
C HIS A 32 -20.87 -14.49 6.25
N ARG A 33 -20.23 -13.74 5.38
CA ARG A 33 -20.85 -12.88 4.35
C ARG A 33 -20.48 -13.40 2.95
N GLU A 34 -21.28 -14.31 2.42
CA GLU A 34 -21.00 -15.00 1.14
C GLU A 34 -21.88 -14.52 -0.01
N LYS A 35 -22.35 -13.28 0.01
CA LYS A 35 -23.18 -12.70 -1.06
C LYS A 35 -22.31 -11.97 -2.09
N ASN A 36 -22.82 -11.90 -3.32
CA ASN A 36 -22.30 -10.93 -4.29
C ASN A 36 -22.81 -9.52 -3.94
N TYR A 37 -21.94 -8.69 -3.38
CA TYR A 37 -22.27 -7.33 -2.96
C TYR A 37 -22.10 -6.28 -4.07
N LEU A 38 -21.71 -6.67 -5.28
CA LEU A 38 -21.66 -5.78 -6.46
C LEU A 38 -23.03 -5.61 -7.09
N ASP A 39 -23.94 -6.58 -6.89
CA ASP A 39 -25.32 -6.52 -7.37
C ASP A 39 -26.18 -5.58 -6.51
N VAL A 40 -27.46 -5.48 -6.85
CA VAL A 40 -28.43 -4.72 -6.06
C VAL A 40 -28.55 -5.33 -4.66
N ILE A 41 -28.06 -4.61 -3.66
CA ILE A 41 -28.04 -5.01 -2.25
C ILE A 41 -29.01 -4.16 -1.42
N SER A 42 -29.56 -4.73 -0.37
CA SER A 42 -30.39 -3.99 0.59
C SER A 42 -29.59 -2.93 1.34
N THR A 43 -30.26 -1.91 1.88
CA THR A 43 -29.61 -0.91 2.74
C THR A 43 -28.90 -1.54 3.94
N GLN A 44 -29.48 -2.63 4.50
CA GLN A 44 -28.86 -3.37 5.59
C GLN A 44 -27.59 -4.10 5.14
N ASP A 45 -27.62 -4.81 4.01
CA ASP A 45 -26.44 -5.49 3.48
C ASP A 45 -25.30 -4.48 3.21
N ARG A 46 -25.63 -3.30 2.66
CA ARG A 46 -24.67 -2.23 2.44
C ARG A 46 -24.07 -1.71 3.76
N ALA A 47 -24.89 -1.51 4.77
CA ALA A 47 -24.41 -1.08 6.10
C ALA A 47 -23.46 -2.12 6.71
N ASP A 48 -23.79 -3.40 6.62
CA ASP A 48 -22.98 -4.51 7.11
C ASP A 48 -21.61 -4.57 6.40
N VAL A 49 -21.61 -4.48 5.07
CA VAL A 49 -20.36 -4.45 4.28
C VAL A 49 -19.49 -3.25 4.64
N LEU A 50 -20.07 -2.06 4.75
CA LEU A 50 -19.33 -0.85 5.13
C LEU A 50 -18.79 -0.93 6.56
N SER A 51 -19.50 -1.56 7.48
CA SER A 51 -19.02 -1.83 8.84
C SER A 51 -17.79 -2.73 8.82
N LEU A 52 -17.85 -3.85 8.08
CA LEU A 52 -16.74 -4.78 7.93
C LEU A 52 -15.56 -4.15 7.15
N TYR A 53 -15.84 -3.33 6.15
CA TYR A 53 -14.81 -2.56 5.45
C TYR A 53 -14.06 -1.62 6.40
N ASN A 54 -14.78 -0.87 7.25
CA ASN A 54 -14.13 0.01 8.23
C ASN A 54 -13.25 -0.76 9.22
N GLU A 55 -13.70 -1.94 9.63
CA GLU A 55 -12.93 -2.83 10.51
C GLU A 55 -11.67 -3.35 9.78
N TYR A 56 -11.82 -3.82 8.54
CA TYR A 56 -10.76 -4.31 7.67
C TYR A 56 -9.66 -3.26 7.45
N VAL A 57 -10.02 -2.02 7.14
CA VAL A 57 -9.06 -0.92 6.97
C VAL A 57 -8.36 -0.57 8.29
N THR A 58 -9.13 -0.53 9.39
CA THR A 58 -8.60 -0.07 10.69
C THR A 58 -7.66 -1.08 11.32
N PHE A 59 -8.01 -2.36 11.26
CA PHE A 59 -7.27 -3.42 11.96
C PHE A 59 -6.48 -4.34 11.03
N GLY A 60 -6.61 -4.16 9.72
CA GLY A 60 -5.93 -5.03 8.76
C GLY A 60 -6.65 -6.35 8.53
N ALA A 61 -5.95 -7.25 7.87
CA ALA A 61 -6.52 -8.43 7.26
C ALA A 61 -5.87 -9.75 7.70
N PHE A 62 -5.12 -9.77 8.80
CA PHE A 62 -4.59 -11.02 9.33
C PHE A 62 -5.74 -11.97 9.71
N PRO A 63 -5.72 -13.24 9.27
CA PRO A 63 -6.82 -14.19 9.47
C PRO A 63 -7.26 -14.33 10.93
N GLU A 64 -6.32 -14.29 11.85
CA GLU A 64 -6.57 -14.45 13.28
C GLU A 64 -7.41 -13.30 13.86
N LEU A 65 -7.44 -12.13 13.20
CA LEU A 65 -8.20 -10.96 13.68
C LEU A 65 -9.72 -11.14 13.59
N VAL A 66 -10.21 -12.09 12.81
CA VAL A 66 -11.65 -12.35 12.66
C VAL A 66 -12.26 -12.70 14.03
N ASP A 67 -11.61 -13.58 14.78
CA ASP A 67 -12.13 -14.11 16.05
C ASP A 67 -11.63 -13.35 17.28
N ILE A 68 -10.69 -12.42 17.14
CA ILE A 68 -10.06 -11.73 18.28
C ILE A 68 -10.82 -10.46 18.65
N LYS A 69 -11.27 -10.37 19.92
CA LYS A 69 -11.95 -9.18 20.45
C LYS A 69 -11.02 -7.96 20.56
N ASN A 70 -9.79 -8.14 21.06
CA ASN A 70 -8.82 -7.06 21.21
C ASN A 70 -7.84 -7.03 20.03
N LYS A 71 -8.35 -6.64 18.86
CA LYS A 71 -7.60 -6.61 17.60
C LYS A 71 -6.33 -5.75 17.68
N ARG A 72 -6.40 -4.59 18.34
CA ARG A 72 -5.24 -3.69 18.49
C ARG A 72 -4.10 -4.31 19.29
N ALA A 73 -4.40 -5.01 20.39
CA ALA A 73 -3.39 -5.70 21.19
C ALA A 73 -2.73 -6.84 20.40
N PHE A 74 -3.53 -7.56 19.62
CA PHE A 74 -3.02 -8.64 18.77
C PHE A 74 -2.11 -8.10 17.65
N LEU A 75 -2.51 -7.04 16.94
CA LEU A 75 -1.68 -6.36 15.95
C LEU A 75 -0.35 -5.87 16.55
N SER A 76 -0.40 -5.31 17.77
CA SER A 76 0.81 -4.90 18.47
C SER A 76 1.74 -6.08 18.75
N SER A 77 1.19 -7.27 19.06
CA SER A 77 2.01 -8.47 19.25
C SER A 77 2.61 -9.00 17.95
N ILE A 78 1.85 -8.98 16.84
CA ILE A 78 2.38 -9.31 15.51
C ILE A 78 3.52 -8.36 15.15
N TYR A 79 3.29 -7.05 15.28
CA TYR A 79 4.33 -6.05 15.01
C TYR A 79 5.58 -6.31 15.84
N GLN A 80 5.44 -6.57 17.15
CA GLN A 80 6.59 -6.88 18.02
C GLN A 80 7.31 -8.15 17.60
N THR A 81 6.59 -9.19 17.18
CA THR A 81 7.19 -10.44 16.69
C THR A 81 8.03 -10.17 15.44
N ILE A 82 7.50 -9.46 14.45
CA ILE A 82 8.24 -9.08 13.24
C ILE A 82 9.42 -8.18 13.61
N TYR A 83 9.16 -7.13 14.38
CA TYR A 83 10.17 -6.13 14.74
C TYR A 83 11.33 -6.71 15.56
N LEU A 84 11.02 -7.37 16.68
CA LEU A 84 12.05 -7.91 17.57
C LEU A 84 12.66 -9.21 17.04
N GLY A 85 11.85 -10.11 16.49
CA GLY A 85 12.28 -11.41 16.01
C GLY A 85 12.96 -11.33 14.65
N ASP A 86 12.26 -10.88 13.63
CA ASP A 86 12.72 -10.97 12.26
C ASP A 86 13.63 -9.81 11.85
N ILE A 87 13.47 -8.62 12.42
CA ILE A 87 14.32 -7.48 12.08
C ILE A 87 15.52 -7.40 13.05
N ILE A 88 15.27 -7.18 14.35
CA ILE A 88 16.35 -6.88 15.31
C ILE A 88 17.20 -8.11 15.63
N THR A 89 16.59 -9.17 16.14
CA THR A 89 17.34 -10.35 16.66
C THR A 89 18.04 -11.09 15.52
N ARG A 90 17.33 -11.36 14.42
CA ARG A 90 17.88 -12.09 13.29
C ARG A 90 19.09 -11.38 12.66
N ASN A 91 19.03 -10.07 12.50
CA ASN A 91 20.09 -9.28 11.89
C ASN A 91 21.09 -8.74 12.90
N LYS A 92 21.01 -9.15 14.18
CA LYS A 92 21.91 -8.74 15.27
C LYS A 92 22.09 -7.22 15.37
N ILE A 93 20.98 -6.49 15.24
CA ILE A 93 21.00 -5.03 15.23
C ILE A 93 21.17 -4.52 16.66
N SER A 94 22.20 -3.70 16.89
CA SER A 94 22.47 -3.09 18.19
C SER A 94 21.77 -1.73 18.37
N ASN A 95 21.42 -1.05 17.29
CA ASN A 95 20.78 0.28 17.32
C ASN A 95 19.32 0.17 16.88
N ASP A 96 18.44 -0.27 17.80
CA ASP A 96 17.01 -0.39 17.56
C ASP A 96 16.31 0.98 17.43
N PHE A 97 16.85 2.03 18.01
CA PHE A 97 16.29 3.37 17.89
C PHE A 97 16.34 3.88 16.43
N ALA A 98 17.43 3.60 15.72
CA ALA A 98 17.53 3.97 14.30
C ALA A 98 16.47 3.27 13.45
N ILE A 99 16.22 1.99 13.69
CA ILE A 99 15.17 1.21 13.00
C ILE A 99 13.78 1.82 13.28
N LYS A 100 13.46 2.12 14.53
CA LYS A 100 12.18 2.74 14.92
C LYS A 100 11.99 4.08 14.22
N LEU A 101 13.02 4.90 14.14
CA LEU A 101 12.94 6.21 13.49
C LEU A 101 12.75 6.10 11.98
N ILE A 102 13.47 5.17 11.32
CA ILE A 102 13.28 4.88 9.89
C ILE A 102 11.85 4.42 9.64
N LEU A 103 11.36 3.43 10.40
CA LEU A 103 10.03 2.88 10.23
C LEU A 103 8.95 3.94 10.43
N LYS A 104 9.07 4.76 11.48
CA LYS A 104 8.16 5.89 11.71
C LYS A 104 8.18 6.87 10.53
N LYS A 105 9.38 7.20 10.01
CA LYS A 105 9.49 8.11 8.88
C LYS A 105 8.92 7.53 7.59
N ILE A 106 9.07 6.23 7.36
CA ILE A 106 8.43 5.53 6.25
C ILE A 106 6.90 5.61 6.39
N ALA A 107 6.35 5.32 7.59
CA ALA A 107 4.92 5.42 7.83
C ALA A 107 4.37 6.83 7.54
N GLU A 108 5.06 7.89 7.98
CA GLU A 108 4.70 9.29 7.69
C GLU A 108 4.82 9.67 6.20
N SER A 109 5.47 8.85 5.39
CA SER A 109 5.77 9.13 3.98
C SER A 109 5.17 8.09 3.02
N VAL A 110 4.20 7.29 3.47
CA VAL A 110 3.60 6.21 2.67
C VAL A 110 3.15 6.67 1.29
N THR A 111 2.55 7.85 1.19
CA THR A 111 2.04 8.36 -0.10
C THR A 111 3.10 9.08 -0.96
N LYS A 112 4.37 9.13 -0.53
CA LYS A 112 5.41 9.94 -1.19
C LYS A 112 6.72 9.17 -1.34
N PRO A 113 7.48 9.41 -2.43
CA PRO A 113 8.81 8.86 -2.57
C PRO A 113 9.73 9.27 -1.43
N LEU A 114 10.50 8.32 -0.92
CA LEU A 114 11.42 8.55 0.20
C LEU A 114 12.79 7.93 -0.09
N SER A 115 13.78 8.78 -0.35
CA SER A 115 15.12 8.32 -0.70
C SER A 115 15.94 7.87 0.51
N PHE A 116 16.84 6.91 0.29
CA PHE A 116 17.81 6.49 1.31
C PHE A 116 18.68 7.65 1.81
N SER A 117 19.00 8.61 0.93
CA SER A 117 19.76 9.81 1.31
C SER A 117 18.97 10.68 2.30
N ARG A 118 17.65 10.85 2.07
CA ARG A 118 16.77 11.59 2.99
C ARG A 118 16.66 10.90 4.34
N LEU A 119 16.46 9.57 4.36
CA LEU A 119 16.46 8.78 5.61
C LEU A 119 17.79 8.91 6.36
N THR A 120 18.92 8.81 5.65
CA THR A 120 20.26 8.99 6.25
C THR A 120 20.44 10.36 6.88
N ASN A 121 19.97 11.42 6.21
CA ASN A 121 20.07 12.79 6.73
C ASN A 121 19.19 12.99 7.97
N ILE A 122 18.01 12.38 8.02
CA ILE A 122 17.14 12.39 9.21
C ILE A 122 17.84 11.75 10.40
N LEU A 123 18.47 10.58 10.22
CA LEU A 123 19.22 9.92 11.29
C LEU A 123 20.40 10.76 11.77
N LYS A 124 21.15 11.37 10.85
CA LYS A 124 22.26 12.27 11.19
C LYS A 124 21.80 13.50 11.96
N SER A 125 20.63 14.07 11.65
CA SER A 125 20.10 15.23 12.38
C SER A 125 19.72 14.93 13.83
N THR A 126 19.54 13.65 14.19
CA THR A 126 19.35 13.20 15.59
C THR A 126 20.66 12.86 16.31
N GLY A 127 21.82 13.17 15.71
CA GLY A 127 23.14 12.89 16.29
C GLY A 127 23.67 11.47 16.02
N MET A 128 22.98 10.65 15.25
CA MET A 128 23.41 9.29 14.93
C MET A 128 24.42 9.27 13.78
N ALA A 129 25.59 8.68 13.99
CA ALA A 129 26.60 8.46 12.96
C ALA A 129 26.33 7.19 12.15
N ILE A 130 25.21 7.20 11.37
CA ILE A 130 24.80 6.06 10.55
C ILE A 130 25.02 6.38 9.06
N GLY A 131 25.70 5.46 8.36
CA GLY A 131 25.97 5.58 6.94
C GLY A 131 24.77 5.16 6.07
N LYS A 132 24.75 5.63 4.81
CA LYS A 132 23.70 5.30 3.84
C LYS A 132 23.56 3.79 3.63
N GLN A 133 24.68 3.05 3.58
CA GLN A 133 24.64 1.60 3.40
C GLN A 133 23.90 0.89 4.55
N THR A 134 24.08 1.34 5.77
CA THR A 134 23.36 0.79 6.94
C THR A 134 21.85 1.06 6.81
N VAL A 135 21.45 2.25 6.34
CA VAL A 135 20.04 2.58 6.09
C VAL A 135 19.45 1.66 5.03
N ILE A 136 20.18 1.43 3.92
CA ILE A 136 19.76 0.49 2.87
C ILE A 136 19.55 -0.92 3.46
N ASN A 137 20.49 -1.40 4.27
CA ASN A 137 20.37 -2.71 4.90
C ASN A 137 19.15 -2.77 5.83
N TYR A 138 18.91 -1.73 6.63
CA TYR A 138 17.79 -1.69 7.57
C TYR A 138 16.44 -1.70 6.83
N VAL A 139 16.31 -0.95 5.75
CA VAL A 139 15.12 -1.00 4.90
C VAL A 139 14.98 -2.39 4.26
N GLY A 140 16.07 -2.97 3.78
CA GLY A 140 16.09 -4.34 3.26
C GLY A 140 15.54 -5.35 4.28
N TYR A 141 15.96 -5.28 5.53
CA TYR A 141 15.42 -6.17 6.58
C TYR A 141 13.92 -5.99 6.83
N MET A 142 13.40 -4.77 6.68
CA MET A 142 11.96 -4.50 6.78
C MET A 142 11.17 -5.09 5.59
N THR A 143 11.73 -5.04 4.39
CA THR A 143 11.12 -5.66 3.20
C THR A 143 11.23 -7.17 3.22
N ASP A 144 12.38 -7.71 3.61
CA ASP A 144 12.60 -9.15 3.73
C ASP A 144 11.72 -9.82 4.80
N SER A 145 11.34 -9.07 5.85
CA SER A 145 10.41 -9.53 6.88
C SER A 145 8.94 -9.38 6.50
N TYR A 146 8.64 -8.98 5.28
CA TYR A 146 7.27 -8.68 4.81
C TYR A 146 6.52 -7.66 5.69
N LEU A 147 7.25 -6.75 6.36
CA LEU A 147 6.64 -5.60 7.02
C LEU A 147 6.28 -4.51 6.01
N LEU A 148 7.15 -4.33 5.01
CA LEU A 148 7.03 -3.33 3.96
C LEU A 148 7.21 -3.96 2.57
N PHE A 149 6.70 -3.27 1.56
CA PHE A 149 7.09 -3.45 0.16
C PHE A 149 7.33 -2.08 -0.49
N THR A 150 7.90 -2.08 -1.67
CA THR A 150 8.25 -0.84 -2.38
C THR A 150 7.68 -0.85 -3.78
N LEU A 151 7.24 0.32 -4.24
CA LEU A 151 6.88 0.55 -5.64
C LEU A 151 7.86 1.56 -6.26
N GLN A 152 8.33 1.22 -7.44
CA GLN A 152 9.24 2.07 -8.21
C GLN A 152 8.46 3.08 -9.05
N ASN A 153 9.06 4.22 -9.35
CA ASN A 153 8.49 5.15 -10.31
C ASN A 153 8.73 4.66 -11.74
N TYR A 154 7.65 4.42 -12.50
CA TYR A 154 7.71 3.93 -13.88
C TYR A 154 8.55 4.84 -14.81
N ALA A 155 8.38 6.15 -14.68
CA ALA A 155 9.06 7.14 -15.51
C ALA A 155 10.50 7.44 -15.08
N ALA A 156 10.94 6.99 -13.91
CA ALA A 156 12.26 7.32 -13.39
C ALA A 156 13.39 6.56 -14.09
N LYS A 157 14.60 7.13 -14.05
CA LYS A 157 15.81 6.43 -14.44
C LYS A 157 16.14 5.32 -13.44
N LEU A 158 16.89 4.31 -13.87
CA LEU A 158 17.23 3.14 -13.05
C LEU A 158 17.75 3.52 -11.66
N VAL A 159 18.65 4.48 -11.56
CA VAL A 159 19.23 4.91 -10.26
C VAL A 159 18.16 5.46 -9.32
N ASP A 160 17.23 6.27 -9.83
CA ASP A 160 16.17 6.88 -9.03
C ASP A 160 15.11 5.83 -8.63
N LYS A 161 14.82 4.87 -9.52
CA LYS A 161 13.95 3.72 -9.21
C LYS A 161 14.44 2.97 -7.98
N GLU A 162 15.73 2.69 -7.90
CA GLU A 162 16.34 1.93 -6.82
C GLU A 162 16.57 2.75 -5.54
N THR A 163 16.74 4.07 -5.65
CA THR A 163 17.15 4.88 -4.50
C THR A 163 16.07 5.75 -3.88
N SER A 164 14.90 5.85 -4.53
CA SER A 164 13.79 6.72 -4.09
C SER A 164 12.41 6.11 -4.38
N PRO A 165 12.11 4.88 -3.93
CA PRO A 165 10.80 4.28 -4.12
C PRO A 165 9.74 4.89 -3.20
N LYS A 166 8.44 4.62 -3.49
CA LYS A 166 7.37 4.72 -2.50
C LYS A 166 7.38 3.45 -1.63
N TYR A 167 7.09 3.59 -0.35
CA TYR A 167 7.01 2.48 0.61
C TYR A 167 5.59 2.28 1.09
N TYR A 168 5.17 1.03 1.18
CA TYR A 168 3.86 0.63 1.68
C TYR A 168 3.99 -0.48 2.72
N PHE A 169 3.06 -0.53 3.65
CA PHE A 169 2.96 -1.62 4.62
C PHE A 169 2.19 -2.79 4.02
N MET A 170 2.60 -4.02 4.35
CA MET A 170 1.90 -5.24 3.90
C MET A 170 0.51 -5.41 4.53
N ASP A 171 0.18 -4.60 5.54
CA ASP A 171 -1.12 -4.60 6.20
C ASP A 171 -1.47 -3.19 6.71
N THR A 172 -2.73 -2.76 6.51
CA THR A 172 -3.21 -1.43 6.91
C THR A 172 -3.28 -1.25 8.41
N GLY A 173 -3.56 -2.32 9.16
CA GLY A 173 -3.59 -2.28 10.62
C GLY A 173 -2.19 -2.05 11.21
N LEU A 174 -1.15 -2.61 10.60
CA LEU A 174 0.24 -2.32 11.00
C LEU A 174 0.62 -0.86 10.75
N LEU A 175 0.21 -0.27 9.61
CA LEU A 175 0.37 1.15 9.35
C LEU A 175 -0.39 2.01 10.38
N GLY A 176 -1.61 1.62 10.72
CA GLY A 176 -2.47 2.28 11.71
C GLY A 176 -1.90 2.28 13.14
N LEU A 177 -0.97 1.36 13.46
CA LEU A 177 -0.22 1.41 14.73
C LEU A 177 0.81 2.55 14.77
N MET A 178 1.27 3.02 13.61
CA MET A 178 2.36 4.00 13.49
C MET A 178 1.86 5.44 13.39
N LEU A 179 0.63 5.66 12.92
CA LEU A 179 0.07 6.98 12.62
C LEU A 179 -1.15 7.28 13.49
N LEU A 180 -1.27 8.54 13.93
CA LEU A 180 -2.43 9.03 14.69
C LEU A 180 -3.61 9.36 13.77
N ASP A 181 -3.33 10.02 12.64
CA ASP A 181 -4.31 10.26 11.57
C ASP A 181 -3.79 9.61 10.30
N SER A 182 -4.40 8.50 9.93
CA SER A 182 -3.91 7.61 8.88
C SER A 182 -4.90 7.35 7.75
N LYS A 183 -6.09 7.99 7.75
CA LYS A 183 -7.16 7.61 6.80
C LYS A 183 -6.73 7.66 5.34
N SER A 184 -6.13 8.77 4.88
CA SER A 184 -5.66 8.88 3.50
C SER A 184 -4.52 7.90 3.22
N ALA A 185 -3.54 7.81 4.13
CA ALA A 185 -2.42 6.88 3.98
C ALA A 185 -2.89 5.41 4.00
N GLN A 186 -3.86 5.05 4.85
CA GLN A 186 -4.43 3.70 4.88
C GLN A 186 -5.21 3.38 3.61
N LEU A 187 -5.94 4.35 3.06
CA LEU A 187 -6.68 4.18 1.82
C LEU A 187 -5.73 3.86 0.66
N GLU A 188 -4.71 4.68 0.45
CA GLU A 188 -3.71 4.45 -0.60
C GLU A 188 -2.90 3.17 -0.37
N ASN A 189 -2.53 2.89 0.89
CA ASN A 189 -1.83 1.66 1.25
C ASN A 189 -2.67 0.40 0.97
N LEU A 190 -3.99 0.46 1.21
CA LEU A 190 -4.89 -0.65 0.91
C LEU A 190 -5.00 -0.89 -0.60
N VAL A 191 -5.10 0.17 -1.40
CA VAL A 191 -5.06 0.05 -2.86
C VAL A 191 -3.74 -0.56 -3.32
N ALA A 192 -2.60 -0.13 -2.76
CA ALA A 192 -1.30 -0.70 -3.07
C ALA A 192 -1.24 -2.21 -2.78
N ILE A 193 -1.74 -2.65 -1.61
CA ILE A 193 -1.79 -4.07 -1.22
C ILE A 193 -2.62 -4.86 -2.22
N GLU A 194 -3.81 -4.37 -2.57
CA GLU A 194 -4.69 -5.08 -3.49
C GLU A 194 -4.10 -5.15 -4.90
N LEU A 195 -3.44 -4.09 -5.38
CA LEU A 195 -2.78 -4.09 -6.68
C LEU A 195 -1.63 -5.10 -6.75
N ILE A 196 -0.77 -5.18 -5.72
CA ILE A 196 0.31 -6.18 -5.73
C ILE A 196 -0.22 -7.61 -5.57
N ARG A 197 -1.39 -7.79 -4.95
CA ARG A 197 -2.08 -9.08 -4.89
C ARG A 197 -2.55 -9.53 -6.29
N ARG A 198 -3.14 -8.60 -7.07
CA ARG A 198 -3.70 -8.87 -8.41
C ARG A 198 -2.62 -9.05 -9.47
N TYR A 199 -1.62 -8.18 -9.45
CA TYR A 199 -0.68 -8.04 -10.56
C TYR A 199 0.76 -8.45 -10.22
N GLY A 200 1.10 -8.67 -8.93
CA GLY A 200 2.48 -8.84 -8.47
C GLY A 200 3.20 -7.50 -8.28
N VAL A 201 4.11 -7.45 -7.31
CA VAL A 201 4.83 -6.22 -6.95
C VAL A 201 5.70 -5.68 -8.09
N GLU A 202 6.18 -6.55 -8.96
CA GLU A 202 7.02 -6.24 -10.12
C GLU A 202 6.25 -5.57 -11.28
N ASN A 203 4.91 -5.62 -11.26
CA ASN A 203 4.05 -5.10 -12.32
C ASN A 203 3.27 -3.84 -11.89
N VAL A 204 3.44 -3.39 -10.66
CA VAL A 204 2.77 -2.19 -10.12
C VAL A 204 3.80 -1.10 -9.87
N PHE A 205 3.54 0.09 -10.39
CA PHE A 205 4.43 1.24 -10.32
C PHE A 205 3.70 2.47 -9.82
N SER A 206 4.41 3.45 -9.25
CA SER A 206 3.97 4.83 -9.24
C SER A 206 4.40 5.51 -10.56
N PHE A 207 3.81 6.64 -10.89
CA PHE A 207 4.27 7.45 -12.02
C PHE A 207 4.47 8.89 -11.56
N GLU A 208 5.69 9.41 -11.70
CA GLU A 208 6.03 10.78 -11.36
C GLU A 208 6.97 11.36 -12.44
N ASN A 209 6.42 12.23 -13.30
CA ASN A 209 7.15 12.96 -14.32
C ASN A 209 6.37 14.25 -14.68
N ASN A 210 6.60 15.36 -13.97
CA ASN A 210 5.81 16.61 -14.04
C ASN A 210 4.30 16.42 -13.77
N VAL A 211 3.87 15.21 -13.48
CA VAL A 211 2.56 14.80 -13.01
C VAL A 211 2.75 13.60 -12.09
N GLU A 212 1.95 13.50 -11.07
CA GLU A 212 1.93 12.36 -10.15
C GLU A 212 0.66 11.53 -10.40
N ILE A 213 0.85 10.22 -10.58
CA ILE A 213 -0.21 9.20 -10.56
C ILE A 213 0.20 8.19 -9.50
N ASP A 214 -0.71 7.88 -8.58
CA ASP A 214 -0.42 7.03 -7.44
C ASP A 214 0.00 5.64 -7.87
N PHE A 215 -0.74 5.04 -8.83
CA PHE A 215 -0.44 3.71 -9.35
C PHE A 215 -0.61 3.65 -10.86
N TYR A 216 0.33 2.96 -11.52
CA TYR A 216 0.28 2.65 -12.93
C TYR A 216 0.62 1.17 -13.15
N ILE A 217 -0.23 0.47 -13.91
CA ILE A 217 -0.09 -0.93 -14.27
C ILE A 217 0.07 -1.02 -15.79
N PRO A 218 1.31 -1.17 -16.29
CA PRO A 218 1.61 -1.11 -17.73
C PRO A 218 0.91 -2.21 -18.54
N SER A 219 0.79 -3.43 -17.98
CA SER A 219 0.15 -4.57 -18.67
C SER A 219 -1.33 -4.30 -19.01
N GLU A 220 -1.99 -3.54 -18.15
CA GLU A 220 -3.42 -3.20 -18.29
C GLU A 220 -3.64 -1.80 -18.89
N SER A 221 -2.56 -1.06 -19.16
CA SER A 221 -2.65 0.38 -19.47
C SER A 221 -3.55 1.12 -18.49
N LEU A 222 -3.43 0.83 -17.18
CA LEU A 222 -4.32 1.28 -16.13
C LEU A 222 -3.62 2.30 -15.23
N ALA A 223 -4.23 3.47 -15.08
CA ALA A 223 -3.80 4.53 -14.18
C ALA A 223 -4.82 4.71 -13.05
N ILE A 224 -4.34 4.73 -11.81
CA ILE A 224 -5.20 4.86 -10.63
C ILE A 224 -4.70 6.02 -9.76
N GLN A 225 -5.65 6.89 -9.37
CA GLN A 225 -5.49 7.87 -8.31
C GLN A 225 -6.35 7.50 -7.11
N VAL A 226 -5.93 7.91 -5.92
CA VAL A 226 -6.61 7.59 -4.66
C VAL A 226 -6.86 8.87 -3.87
N SER A 227 -8.10 9.15 -3.55
CA SER A 227 -8.49 10.32 -2.76
C SER A 227 -9.62 9.98 -1.79
N LEU A 228 -9.63 10.59 -0.60
CA LEU A 228 -10.74 10.37 0.34
C LEU A 228 -12.06 10.92 -0.21
N GLN A 229 -12.02 12.10 -0.82
CA GLN A 229 -13.15 12.83 -1.38
C GLN A 229 -12.70 13.64 -2.60
N VAL A 230 -13.55 13.75 -3.59
CA VAL A 230 -13.26 14.47 -4.84
C VAL A 230 -14.43 15.36 -5.26
N LEU A 231 -15.68 14.91 -5.07
CA LEU A 231 -16.84 15.61 -5.62
C LEU A 231 -17.16 16.90 -4.85
N ASP A 232 -16.93 16.92 -3.54
CA ASP A 232 -17.21 18.06 -2.67
C ASP A 232 -16.05 19.07 -2.58
N ASP A 233 -14.87 18.73 -3.12
CA ASP A 233 -13.67 19.57 -3.12
C ASP A 233 -13.22 19.87 -4.56
N ILE A 234 -13.52 21.05 -5.04
CA ILE A 234 -13.23 21.49 -6.41
C ILE A 234 -11.72 21.46 -6.71
N ASP A 235 -10.88 21.87 -5.77
CA ASP A 235 -9.43 21.92 -5.95
C ASP A 235 -8.85 20.51 -6.05
N THR A 236 -9.31 19.59 -5.21
CA THR A 236 -8.95 18.18 -5.27
C THR A 236 -9.44 17.55 -6.57
N LYS A 237 -10.69 17.78 -6.96
CA LYS A 237 -11.24 17.26 -8.22
C LYS A 237 -10.41 17.73 -9.42
N GLU A 238 -10.11 19.03 -9.50
CA GLU A 238 -9.31 19.57 -10.61
C GLU A 238 -7.88 18.99 -10.61
N ARG A 239 -7.26 18.83 -9.46
CA ARG A 239 -5.93 18.27 -9.32
C ARG A 239 -5.88 16.82 -9.85
N GLU A 240 -6.80 15.96 -9.40
CA GLU A 240 -6.82 14.54 -9.75
C GLU A 240 -7.20 14.33 -11.23
N THR A 241 -8.22 15.03 -11.73
CA THR A 241 -8.61 14.90 -13.14
C THR A 241 -7.55 15.45 -14.09
N ARG A 242 -6.92 16.59 -13.75
CA ARG A 242 -5.80 17.15 -14.51
C ARG A 242 -4.59 16.23 -14.53
N ALA A 243 -4.37 15.43 -13.48
CA ALA A 243 -3.27 14.47 -13.45
C ALA A 243 -3.43 13.41 -14.55
N PHE A 244 -4.62 12.87 -14.76
CA PHE A 244 -4.90 11.92 -15.85
C PHE A 244 -4.74 12.56 -17.22
N ALA A 245 -5.22 13.80 -17.42
CA ALA A 245 -5.04 14.51 -18.68
C ALA A 245 -3.56 14.75 -19.01
N LYS A 246 -2.76 15.07 -18.01
CA LYS A 246 -1.30 15.21 -18.20
C LYS A 246 -0.63 13.86 -18.46
N LEU A 247 -1.05 12.77 -17.77
CA LEU A 247 -0.54 11.44 -18.04
C LEU A 247 -0.76 11.03 -19.49
N ASN A 248 -1.93 11.32 -20.06
CA ASN A 248 -2.27 10.99 -21.44
C ASN A 248 -1.30 11.58 -22.47
N ASN A 249 -0.58 12.67 -22.14
CA ASN A 249 0.49 13.21 -22.99
C ASN A 249 1.76 12.34 -22.97
N PHE A 250 1.97 11.53 -21.95
CA PHE A 250 3.11 10.63 -21.82
C PHE A 250 2.75 9.19 -22.20
N ILE A 251 1.56 8.74 -21.78
CA ILE A 251 1.06 7.39 -22.01
C ILE A 251 -0.40 7.49 -22.49
N PRO A 252 -0.61 7.67 -23.81
CA PRO A 252 -1.94 7.81 -24.38
C PRO A 252 -2.80 6.55 -24.23
N GLY A 253 -4.10 6.73 -24.01
CA GLY A 253 -5.08 5.64 -24.02
C GLY A 253 -5.11 4.80 -22.76
N SER A 254 -4.56 5.30 -21.65
CA SER A 254 -4.70 4.62 -20.36
C SER A 254 -6.14 4.68 -19.86
N LYS A 255 -6.65 3.56 -19.32
CA LYS A 255 -7.88 3.53 -18.51
C LYS A 255 -7.61 4.30 -17.20
N CYS A 256 -8.50 5.22 -16.84
CA CYS A 256 -8.34 6.09 -15.68
C CYS A 256 -9.38 5.77 -14.62
N ILE A 257 -8.92 5.38 -13.42
CA ILE A 257 -9.77 5.10 -12.27
C ILE A 257 -9.37 6.00 -11.10
N LEU A 258 -10.37 6.63 -10.49
CA LEU A 258 -10.20 7.41 -9.26
C LEU A 258 -10.90 6.66 -8.12
N ILE A 259 -10.11 6.09 -7.23
CA ILE A 259 -10.62 5.36 -6.07
C ILE A 259 -10.87 6.34 -4.94
N THR A 260 -12.10 6.33 -4.42
CA THR A 260 -12.51 7.21 -3.30
C THR A 260 -12.95 6.38 -2.09
N ASN A 261 -13.15 7.05 -0.95
CA ASN A 261 -13.70 6.37 0.22
C ASN A 261 -15.14 5.90 0.01
N SER A 262 -16.00 6.73 -0.64
CA SER A 262 -17.45 6.46 -0.72
C SER A 262 -18.15 7.00 -1.96
N GLU A 263 -17.48 7.79 -2.80
CA GLU A 263 -18.07 8.46 -3.96
C GLU A 263 -18.04 7.55 -5.18
N GLU A 264 -19.10 7.62 -5.99
CA GLU A 264 -19.29 6.82 -7.21
C GLU A 264 -19.89 7.69 -8.32
N THR A 265 -19.16 7.87 -9.43
CA THR A 265 -19.63 8.62 -10.60
C THR A 265 -18.69 8.39 -11.79
N ASN A 266 -19.07 8.92 -12.96
CA ASN A 266 -18.17 9.05 -14.10
C ASN A 266 -17.87 10.54 -14.30
N LEU A 267 -16.61 10.88 -14.53
CA LEU A 267 -16.15 12.22 -14.85
C LEU A 267 -15.53 12.21 -16.24
N GLU A 268 -15.63 13.33 -16.92
CA GLU A 268 -14.88 13.61 -18.15
C GLU A 268 -14.03 14.87 -17.95
N TYR A 269 -12.76 14.80 -18.37
CA TYR A 269 -11.86 15.94 -18.32
C TYR A 269 -10.90 15.89 -19.52
N ASP A 270 -10.90 16.95 -20.35
CA ASP A 270 -10.08 17.05 -21.58
C ASP A 270 -10.24 15.83 -22.50
N GLY A 271 -11.47 15.29 -22.65
CA GLY A 271 -11.78 14.13 -23.49
C GLY A 271 -11.31 12.79 -22.90
N ILE A 272 -10.99 12.75 -21.61
CA ILE A 272 -10.62 11.53 -20.89
C ILE A 272 -11.75 11.14 -19.96
N ASP A 273 -12.23 9.92 -20.13
CA ASP A 273 -13.21 9.31 -19.21
C ASP A 273 -12.50 8.81 -17.95
N ILE A 274 -13.02 9.18 -16.79
CA ILE A 274 -12.48 8.82 -15.47
C ILE A 274 -13.60 8.15 -14.67
N GLU A 275 -13.41 6.89 -14.34
CA GLU A 275 -14.33 6.14 -13.50
C GLU A 275 -14.01 6.39 -12.01
N VAL A 276 -14.97 6.93 -11.25
CA VAL A 276 -14.86 7.16 -9.80
C VAL A 276 -15.55 6.03 -9.08
N ILE A 277 -14.79 5.25 -8.30
CA ILE A 277 -15.28 4.03 -7.65
C ILE A 277 -15.00 4.09 -6.15
N PRO A 278 -15.98 3.81 -5.27
CA PRO A 278 -15.73 3.66 -3.85
C PRO A 278 -14.88 2.41 -3.59
N ILE A 279 -13.87 2.54 -2.73
CA ILE A 279 -12.86 1.48 -2.53
C ILE A 279 -13.47 0.14 -2.10
N TRP A 280 -14.49 0.15 -1.22
CA TRP A 280 -15.13 -1.11 -0.79
C TRP A 280 -15.72 -1.90 -1.97
N LYS A 281 -16.26 -1.20 -2.98
CA LYS A 281 -16.80 -1.79 -4.21
C LYS A 281 -15.68 -2.26 -5.12
N TRP A 282 -14.64 -1.42 -5.31
CA TRP A 282 -13.47 -1.76 -6.09
C TRP A 282 -12.74 -3.01 -5.59
N LEU A 283 -12.65 -3.20 -4.26
CA LEU A 283 -12.05 -4.39 -3.64
C LEU A 283 -12.82 -5.69 -3.92
N LEU A 284 -14.11 -5.60 -4.29
CA LEU A 284 -14.96 -6.75 -4.61
C LEU A 284 -14.98 -7.08 -6.11
N MET A 285 -14.43 -6.21 -6.96
CA MET A 285 -14.33 -6.45 -8.40
C MET A 285 -13.16 -7.41 -8.66
N GLU A 286 -13.43 -8.51 -9.39
CA GLU A 286 -12.41 -9.49 -9.74
C GLU A 286 -11.49 -8.99 -10.87
N ASP A 287 -12.08 -8.30 -11.89
CA ASP A 287 -11.40 -7.71 -13.03
C ASP A 287 -11.69 -6.19 -13.13
N LEU A 288 -10.74 -5.42 -13.66
CA LEU A 288 -10.85 -3.97 -13.87
C LEU A 288 -10.99 -3.61 -15.35
#